data_ee7778b4e20ce4c3f4bfd65f37ada2ce
#
_entry.id   ee7778b4e20ce4c3f4bfd65f37ada2ce
#
_cell.length_a   1.000
_cell.length_b   1.000
_cell.length_c   1.000
_cell.angle_alpha   90.00
_cell.angle_beta   90.00
_cell.angle_gamma   90.00
#
_symmetry.space_group_name_H-M   'P 1'
#
loop_
_entity.id
_entity.type
_entity.pdbx_description
1 polymer ?
#
loop_
_entity_poly.entity_id
_entity_poly.type
_entity_poly.pdbx_seq_one_letter_code
_entity_poly.pdbx_strand_id
1 'polypeptide(L)'
;MENNGLVNRCTIKSILKLYKGEEQAERVELVQLVENGFEVVCQKGVYNVGDICYLVEPDSNLPNIPLFEDYIQEKKLGKNNRLKAIKFNLHKGDGNPVFSYGILIPINELKEHFANKSGFTPVHEDGIAVALGITKYEAPDDSKGSVIGGTSKPFPIGMYKTDEPNWNKVCNHIQFPIPLVGNLKMDGSSLTIFYKNNRQYGICSRNLLKPLTIQKVVGRKIPSLLDKIKLFFGIDVDLLIREEVESDSDFVKYGLPILEKLKAYCEQNSLSLCIRAELVGVSSKGSGNKNNPSAKLPNQLLVFGIDDYTQKAAKLPYNEYMKHLTAMELNSCEEVFNKTFNNKEEVVKDCETYFKTHTVEGIVIRSLDSKFSAKYLSLAYDSKKE
;
A
#
# COMPACT_ATOMS: atom_id res chain seq x y z
N MET A 1 14.41 -8.76 10.34
CA MET A 1 13.80 -7.41 10.31
C MET A 1 13.65 -7.07 8.85
N GLU A 2 12.41 -6.88 8.38
CA GLU A 2 12.17 -6.52 6.98
C GLU A 2 12.83 -5.17 6.70
N ASN A 3 13.68 -5.15 5.67
CA ASN A 3 14.25 -3.93 5.13
C ASN A 3 13.09 -3.09 4.57
N ASN A 4 12.69 -2.07 5.28
CA ASN A 4 11.50 -1.30 4.92
C ASN A 4 11.68 -0.46 3.65
N GLY A 5 12.92 -0.36 3.10
CA GLY A 5 13.22 0.41 1.89
C GLY A 5 12.75 1.88 1.92
N LEU A 6 12.52 2.42 3.12
CA LEU A 6 11.99 3.77 3.31
C LEU A 6 13.08 4.85 3.20
N VAL A 7 14.34 4.47 3.46
CA VAL A 7 15.50 5.34 3.34
C VAL A 7 16.52 4.63 2.47
N ASN A 8 16.90 5.24 1.36
CA ASN A 8 17.80 4.64 0.38
C ASN A 8 18.97 5.58 0.11
N ARG A 9 20.19 5.02 0.07
CA ARG A 9 21.36 5.74 -0.38
C ARG A 9 21.27 5.97 -1.88
N CYS A 10 21.48 7.21 -2.29
CA CYS A 10 21.36 7.62 -3.68
C CYS A 10 22.52 8.55 -4.07
N THR A 11 22.78 8.61 -5.39
CA THR A 11 23.78 9.47 -6.00
C THR A 11 23.07 10.50 -6.89
N ILE A 12 23.47 11.76 -6.83
CA ILE A 12 22.92 12.82 -7.68
C ILE A 12 23.41 12.62 -9.10
N LYS A 13 22.48 12.35 -10.03
CA LYS A 13 22.77 12.15 -11.45
C LYS A 13 22.88 13.45 -12.21
N SER A 14 21.92 14.36 -11.97
CA SER A 14 21.84 15.67 -12.66
C SER A 14 21.06 16.66 -11.81
N ILE A 15 21.33 17.94 -12.06
CA ILE A 15 20.67 19.07 -11.42
C ILE A 15 20.04 19.91 -12.52
N LEU A 16 18.75 20.12 -12.45
CA LEU A 16 17.95 20.82 -13.45
C LEU A 16 17.40 22.11 -12.87
N LYS A 17 17.41 23.15 -13.69
CA LYS A 17 16.79 24.44 -13.36
C LYS A 17 15.28 24.30 -13.39
N LEU A 18 14.62 24.97 -12.46
CA LEU A 18 13.18 25.08 -12.41
C LEU A 18 12.75 26.49 -12.77
N TYR A 19 11.56 26.61 -13.35
CA TYR A 19 11.00 27.87 -13.83
C TYR A 19 9.55 28.03 -13.35
N LYS A 20 9.17 29.29 -13.06
CA LYS A 20 7.79 29.71 -12.83
C LYS A 20 7.40 30.64 -13.98
N GLY A 21 6.63 30.15 -14.94
CA GLY A 21 6.49 30.87 -16.22
C GLY A 21 7.85 30.94 -16.93
N GLU A 22 8.31 32.13 -17.27
CA GLU A 22 9.61 32.36 -17.90
C GLU A 22 10.75 32.63 -16.90
N GLU A 23 10.43 32.83 -15.62
CA GLU A 23 11.41 33.20 -14.60
C GLU A 23 12.02 31.94 -13.94
N GLN A 24 13.35 31.91 -13.84
CA GLN A 24 14.07 30.82 -13.14
C GLN A 24 13.82 30.93 -11.64
N ALA A 25 13.48 29.79 -11.01
CA ALA A 25 13.36 29.70 -9.57
C ALA A 25 14.70 29.99 -8.86
N GLU A 26 14.68 30.91 -7.89
CA GLU A 26 15.90 31.37 -7.23
C GLU A 26 16.34 30.45 -6.08
N ARG A 27 15.38 29.81 -5.37
CA ARG A 27 15.62 29.10 -4.12
C ARG A 27 15.68 27.59 -4.25
N VAL A 28 15.13 27.03 -5.33
CA VAL A 28 14.99 25.59 -5.49
C VAL A 28 15.48 25.12 -6.85
N GLU A 29 15.90 23.88 -6.89
CA GLU A 29 16.32 23.16 -8.08
C GLU A 29 15.81 21.73 -8.04
N LEU A 30 15.82 21.03 -9.17
CA LEU A 30 15.39 19.66 -9.30
C LEU A 30 16.61 18.78 -9.46
N VAL A 31 16.77 17.80 -8.58
CA VAL A 31 17.80 16.77 -8.72
C VAL A 31 17.18 15.48 -9.21
N GLN A 32 17.90 14.77 -10.08
CA GLN A 32 17.57 13.41 -10.51
C GLN A 32 18.57 12.43 -9.92
N LEU A 33 18.09 11.28 -9.46
CA LEU A 33 18.88 10.24 -8.81
C LEU A 33 19.33 9.15 -9.80
N VAL A 34 20.55 8.60 -9.59
CA VAL A 34 21.12 7.55 -10.46
C VAL A 34 20.36 6.23 -10.32
N GLU A 35 20.13 5.81 -9.08
CA GLU A 35 19.71 4.44 -8.75
C GLU A 35 18.29 4.11 -9.24
N ASN A 36 17.40 5.11 -9.22
CA ASN A 36 15.98 4.89 -9.48
C ASN A 36 15.35 5.94 -10.42
N GLY A 37 16.14 6.96 -10.82
CA GLY A 37 15.66 8.03 -11.70
C GLY A 37 14.62 8.96 -11.07
N PHE A 38 14.37 8.87 -9.76
CA PHE A 38 13.44 9.77 -9.08
C PHE A 38 13.94 11.20 -9.13
N GLU A 39 12.97 12.11 -9.22
CA GLU A 39 13.20 13.54 -9.21
C GLU A 39 12.77 14.13 -7.86
N VAL A 40 13.64 14.93 -7.26
CA VAL A 40 13.38 15.55 -5.95
C VAL A 40 13.69 17.03 -6.03
N VAL A 41 12.74 17.87 -5.64
CA VAL A 41 12.96 19.31 -5.50
C VAL A 41 13.68 19.57 -4.19
N CYS A 42 14.82 20.24 -4.26
CA CYS A 42 15.65 20.59 -3.10
C CYS A 42 16.03 22.07 -3.11
N GLN A 43 16.60 22.54 -2.00
CA GLN A 43 17.16 23.87 -1.92
C GLN A 43 18.34 24.00 -2.89
N LYS A 44 18.41 25.10 -3.60
CA LYS A 44 19.46 25.38 -4.59
C LYS A 44 20.85 25.44 -3.96
N GLY A 45 21.80 24.77 -4.59
CA GLY A 45 23.21 24.79 -4.18
C GLY A 45 23.57 23.87 -3.02
N VAL A 46 22.64 23.02 -2.55
CA VAL A 46 22.91 22.04 -1.50
C VAL A 46 23.65 20.82 -2.05
N TYR A 47 23.42 20.46 -3.31
CA TYR A 47 24.00 19.27 -3.93
C TYR A 47 24.82 19.59 -5.16
N ASN A 48 25.78 18.71 -5.47
CA ASN A 48 26.51 18.66 -6.72
C ASN A 48 26.27 17.32 -7.42
N VAL A 49 26.48 17.27 -8.73
CA VAL A 49 26.44 16.00 -9.48
C VAL A 49 27.52 15.06 -8.95
N GLY A 50 27.13 13.83 -8.64
CA GLY A 50 27.99 12.81 -8.02
C GLY A 50 27.93 12.78 -6.48
N ASP A 51 27.30 13.75 -5.82
CA ASP A 51 27.14 13.73 -4.37
C ASP A 51 26.29 12.54 -3.92
N ILE A 52 26.64 11.99 -2.76
CA ILE A 52 25.89 10.94 -2.09
C ILE A 52 24.91 11.58 -1.10
N CYS A 53 23.67 11.14 -1.15
CA CYS A 53 22.60 11.55 -0.25
C CYS A 53 21.75 10.36 0.16
N TYR A 54 20.77 10.59 1.05
CA TYR A 54 19.78 9.60 1.44
C TYR A 54 18.38 10.10 1.08
N LEU A 55 17.67 9.31 0.28
CA LEU A 55 16.28 9.56 -0.07
C LEU A 55 15.36 8.95 0.99
N VAL A 56 14.53 9.79 1.64
CA VAL A 56 13.37 9.33 2.41
C VAL A 56 12.16 9.31 1.48
N GLU A 57 11.58 8.14 1.30
CA GLU A 57 10.51 7.94 0.33
C GLU A 57 9.14 8.40 0.81
N PRO A 58 8.22 8.71 -0.10
CA PRO A 58 6.81 8.89 0.24
C PRO A 58 6.24 7.68 0.99
N ASP A 59 5.15 7.91 1.72
CA ASP A 59 4.53 6.96 2.66
C ASP A 59 5.40 6.61 3.87
N SER A 60 6.40 7.43 4.16
CA SER A 60 7.12 7.43 5.43
C SER A 60 6.45 8.35 6.44
N ASN A 61 6.39 7.93 7.71
CA ASN A 61 6.10 8.81 8.84
C ASN A 61 7.42 9.36 9.36
N LEU A 62 7.58 10.69 9.33
CA LEU A 62 8.77 11.35 9.84
C LEU A 62 8.67 11.52 11.36
N PRO A 63 9.71 11.17 12.13
CA PRO A 63 9.75 11.46 13.57
C PRO A 63 9.97 12.95 13.84
N ASN A 64 9.52 13.42 15.02
CA ASN A 64 9.79 14.76 15.48
C ASN A 64 11.23 14.84 16.04
N ILE A 65 12.20 14.98 15.15
CA ILE A 65 13.62 15.17 15.48
C ILE A 65 14.14 16.41 14.74
N PRO A 66 15.21 17.06 15.25
CA PRO A 66 15.75 18.30 14.64
C PRO A 66 16.00 18.19 13.14
N LEU A 67 16.43 17.02 12.66
CA LEU A 67 16.71 16.75 11.24
C LEU A 67 15.48 16.97 10.33
N PHE A 68 14.27 16.83 10.83
CA PHE A 68 13.04 16.96 10.06
C PHE A 68 12.13 18.11 10.50
N GLU A 69 12.51 18.86 11.54
CA GLU A 69 11.65 19.84 12.18
C GLU A 69 11.20 20.93 11.20
N ASP A 70 12.14 21.54 10.51
CA ASP A 70 11.87 22.60 9.53
C ASP A 70 10.96 22.10 8.41
N TYR A 71 11.24 20.90 7.88
CA TYR A 71 10.43 20.30 6.83
C TYR A 71 9.00 20.02 7.28
N ILE A 72 8.82 19.47 8.50
CA ILE A 72 7.49 19.17 9.07
C ILE A 72 6.68 20.46 9.24
N GLN A 73 7.32 21.53 9.74
CA GLN A 73 6.68 22.81 9.97
C GLN A 73 6.34 23.52 8.64
N GLU A 74 7.29 23.64 7.73
CA GLU A 74 7.08 24.31 6.44
C GLU A 74 6.02 23.63 5.59
N LYS A 75 6.03 22.31 5.52
CA LYS A 75 5.09 21.53 4.70
C LYS A 75 3.79 21.22 5.42
N LYS A 76 3.62 21.62 6.69
CA LYS A 76 2.42 21.39 7.50
C LYS A 76 1.94 19.95 7.39
N LEU A 77 2.85 19.00 7.62
CA LEU A 77 2.53 17.58 7.55
C LEU A 77 1.41 17.26 8.54
N GLY A 78 0.50 16.37 8.13
CA GLY A 78 -0.65 15.99 8.94
C GLY A 78 -0.27 15.23 10.22
N LYS A 79 -1.25 14.81 10.99
CA LYS A 79 -1.14 14.24 12.36
C LYS A 79 -0.04 13.20 12.57
N ASN A 80 0.33 12.46 11.53
CA ASN A 80 1.35 11.41 11.61
C ASN A 80 2.65 11.79 10.87
N ASN A 81 2.85 13.06 10.52
CA ASN A 81 3.98 13.53 9.72
C ASN A 81 4.22 12.68 8.47
N ARG A 82 3.15 12.22 7.80
CA ARG A 82 3.23 11.40 6.60
C ARG A 82 3.83 12.20 5.45
N LEU A 83 4.95 11.72 4.94
CA LEU A 83 5.57 12.23 3.74
C LEU A 83 4.80 11.77 2.50
N LYS A 84 4.47 12.71 1.61
CA LYS A 84 3.84 12.45 0.30
C LYS A 84 4.69 13.04 -0.80
N ALA A 85 4.52 12.56 -2.03
CA ALA A 85 5.02 13.29 -3.20
C ALA A 85 4.35 14.67 -3.26
N ILE A 86 5.13 15.70 -3.67
CA ILE A 86 4.65 17.09 -3.74
C ILE A 86 4.64 17.54 -5.19
N LYS A 87 3.52 18.10 -5.62
CA LYS A 87 3.39 18.75 -6.92
C LYS A 87 3.75 20.23 -6.78
N PHE A 88 4.80 20.66 -7.48
CA PHE A 88 5.22 22.05 -7.57
C PHE A 88 4.65 22.71 -8.83
N ASN A 89 4.20 23.95 -8.72
CA ASN A 89 3.82 24.78 -9.87
C ASN A 89 5.05 25.39 -10.55
N LEU A 90 6.05 24.55 -10.74
CA LEU A 90 7.31 24.86 -11.43
C LEU A 90 7.49 23.82 -12.54
N HIS A 91 8.27 24.17 -13.58
CA HIS A 91 8.54 23.27 -14.70
C HIS A 91 10.02 23.30 -15.10
N LYS A 92 10.43 22.32 -15.92
CA LYS A 92 11.82 22.15 -16.41
C LYS A 92 12.11 22.93 -17.72
N GLY A 93 11.26 23.89 -18.07
CA GLY A 93 11.27 24.58 -19.36
C GLY A 93 10.24 24.08 -20.36
N ASP A 94 9.50 23.02 -20.02
CA ASP A 94 8.49 22.36 -20.86
C ASP A 94 7.03 22.74 -20.50
N GLY A 95 6.85 23.65 -19.53
CA GLY A 95 5.52 24.08 -19.06
C GLY A 95 4.78 23.06 -18.19
N ASN A 96 5.31 21.84 -18.01
CA ASN A 96 4.66 20.81 -17.21
C ASN A 96 5.08 20.90 -15.75
N PRO A 97 4.14 20.80 -14.78
CA PRO A 97 4.47 20.84 -13.37
C PRO A 97 5.38 19.67 -12.99
N VAL A 98 6.35 19.93 -12.10
CA VAL A 98 7.24 18.90 -11.58
C VAL A 98 6.68 18.28 -10.31
N PHE A 99 7.07 17.03 -10.06
CA PHE A 99 6.75 16.30 -8.84
C PHE A 99 8.03 15.97 -8.09
N SER A 100 8.06 16.28 -6.79
CA SER A 100 9.14 15.88 -5.88
C SER A 100 8.78 14.56 -5.22
N TYR A 101 9.63 13.55 -5.41
CA TYR A 101 9.45 12.23 -4.84
C TYR A 101 10.23 12.10 -3.52
N GLY A 102 9.59 12.42 -2.41
CA GLY A 102 10.24 12.33 -1.10
C GLY A 102 11.12 13.54 -0.74
N ILE A 103 12.04 13.32 0.19
CA ILE A 103 13.04 14.31 0.61
C ILE A 103 14.43 13.72 0.61
N LEU A 104 15.43 14.57 0.38
CA LEU A 104 16.86 14.19 0.44
C LEU A 104 17.48 14.68 1.72
N ILE A 105 18.30 13.83 2.33
CA ILE A 105 19.15 14.17 3.48
C ILE A 105 20.61 14.19 2.98
N PRO A 106 21.31 15.32 3.08
CA PRO A 106 22.75 15.39 2.80
C PRO A 106 23.52 14.47 3.74
N ILE A 107 24.55 13.79 3.22
CA ILE A 107 25.32 12.82 4.02
C ILE A 107 25.98 13.47 5.25
N ASN A 108 26.34 14.76 5.16
CA ASN A 108 26.96 15.47 6.27
C ASN A 108 25.97 15.74 7.40
N GLU A 109 24.73 16.16 7.08
CA GLU A 109 23.69 16.36 8.09
C GLU A 109 23.33 15.06 8.82
N LEU A 110 23.30 13.94 8.08
CA LEU A 110 23.09 12.63 8.67
C LEU A 110 24.23 12.23 9.61
N LYS A 111 25.49 12.50 9.21
CA LYS A 111 26.67 12.26 10.05
C LYS A 111 26.65 13.10 11.32
N GLU A 112 26.32 14.39 11.22
CA GLU A 112 26.20 15.29 12.36
C GLU A 112 25.11 14.83 13.33
N HIS A 113 23.95 14.44 12.80
CA HIS A 113 22.84 13.91 13.61
C HIS A 113 23.28 12.68 14.44
N PHE A 114 24.10 11.80 13.87
CA PHE A 114 24.57 10.60 14.57
C PHE A 114 25.84 10.80 15.40
N ALA A 115 26.69 11.79 15.09
CA ALA A 115 27.88 12.07 15.83
C ALA A 115 27.63 12.40 17.33
N ASN A 116 26.46 12.99 17.59
CA ASN A 116 26.00 13.33 18.94
C ASN A 116 25.36 12.14 19.70
N LYS A 117 25.22 10.99 19.05
CA LYS A 117 24.67 9.75 19.65
C LYS A 117 25.83 8.75 19.78
N SER A 118 26.45 8.66 20.97
CA SER A 118 27.54 7.75 21.24
C SER A 118 27.22 6.30 20.81
N GLY A 119 28.03 5.73 19.91
CA GLY A 119 28.03 4.32 19.55
C GLY A 119 27.33 3.91 18.27
N PHE A 120 26.77 4.83 17.46
CA PHE A 120 26.12 4.49 16.21
C PHE A 120 26.98 4.89 15.00
N THR A 121 27.56 3.90 14.32
CA THR A 121 28.07 4.05 12.97
C THR A 121 27.04 3.41 12.03
N PRO A 122 26.38 4.15 11.10
CA PRO A 122 25.48 3.54 10.14
C PRO A 122 26.28 2.66 9.18
N VAL A 123 26.36 1.37 9.47
CA VAL A 123 27.16 0.41 8.69
C VAL A 123 26.37 -0.17 7.53
N HIS A 124 25.02 -0.12 7.57
CA HIS A 124 24.15 -0.63 6.53
C HIS A 124 22.95 0.30 6.30
N GLU A 125 22.58 0.50 5.04
CA GLU A 125 21.43 1.29 4.58
C GLU A 125 20.11 0.85 5.26
N ASP A 126 20.00 -0.44 5.56
CA ASP A 126 18.84 -1.05 6.21
C ASP A 126 18.59 -0.58 7.65
N GLY A 127 19.62 -0.05 8.31
CA GLY A 127 19.54 0.43 9.69
C GLY A 127 19.14 1.90 9.84
N ILE A 128 19.28 2.72 8.79
CA ILE A 128 19.12 4.18 8.89
C ILE A 128 17.68 4.57 9.21
N ALA A 129 16.70 3.97 8.55
CA ALA A 129 15.28 4.25 8.81
C ALA A 129 14.93 3.96 10.27
N VAL A 130 15.37 2.82 10.80
CA VAL A 130 15.16 2.41 12.20
C VAL A 130 15.87 3.36 13.16
N ALA A 131 17.11 3.71 12.87
CA ALA A 131 17.94 4.59 13.71
C ALA A 131 17.39 6.02 13.79
N LEU A 132 16.79 6.50 12.69
CA LEU A 132 16.08 7.78 12.63
C LEU A 132 14.67 7.70 13.25
N GLY A 133 14.10 6.51 13.44
CA GLY A 133 12.72 6.34 13.88
C GLY A 133 11.69 6.55 12.77
N ILE A 134 12.10 6.43 11.49
CA ILE A 134 11.21 6.51 10.33
C ILE A 134 10.42 5.20 10.23
N THR A 135 9.10 5.31 10.12
CA THR A 135 8.21 4.14 9.99
C THR A 135 7.38 4.25 8.71
N LYS A 136 6.93 3.12 8.19
CA LYS A 136 5.98 3.10 7.07
C LYS A 136 4.64 3.65 7.53
N TYR A 137 4.05 4.54 6.74
CA TYR A 137 2.67 4.94 6.96
C TYR A 137 1.74 3.76 6.67
N GLU A 138 0.98 3.38 7.65
CA GLU A 138 -0.15 2.47 7.50
C GLU A 138 -1.42 3.24 7.83
N ALA A 139 -2.36 3.22 6.88
CA ALA A 139 -3.68 3.80 7.14
C ALA A 139 -4.28 3.08 8.36
N PRO A 140 -4.92 3.82 9.30
CA PRO A 140 -5.56 3.20 10.45
C PRO A 140 -6.45 2.05 10.00
N ASP A 141 -6.31 0.90 10.64
CA ASP A 141 -7.22 -0.21 10.41
C ASP A 141 -8.52 0.12 11.17
N ASP A 142 -9.62 0.35 10.44
CA ASP A 142 -10.94 0.70 11.01
C ASP A 142 -11.56 -0.43 11.86
N SER A 143 -10.82 -1.53 12.06
CA SER A 143 -11.19 -2.62 12.95
C SER A 143 -11.28 -2.24 14.45
N LYS A 144 -10.90 -1.01 14.81
CA LYS A 144 -11.16 -0.43 16.15
C LYS A 144 -12.58 0.12 16.33
N GLY A 145 -13.41 0.10 15.29
CA GLY A 145 -14.84 0.27 15.41
C GLY A 145 -15.39 -0.90 16.22
N SER A 146 -15.93 -0.61 17.38
CA SER A 146 -16.51 -1.49 18.39
C SER A 146 -17.39 -2.58 17.78
N VAL A 147 -16.80 -3.70 17.36
CA VAL A 147 -17.55 -4.93 17.16
C VAL A 147 -17.77 -5.52 18.54
N ILE A 148 -18.90 -5.24 19.14
CA ILE A 148 -19.32 -5.91 20.36
C ILE A 148 -19.46 -7.39 19.98
N GLY A 149 -18.48 -8.20 20.42
CA GLY A 149 -18.62 -9.67 20.41
C GLY A 149 -17.75 -10.47 19.44
N GLY A 150 -16.98 -9.86 18.52
CA GLY A 150 -16.07 -10.62 17.66
C GLY A 150 -14.67 -10.02 17.66
N THR A 151 -13.65 -10.80 18.04
CA THR A 151 -12.26 -10.34 18.02
C THR A 151 -11.61 -10.73 16.70
N SER A 152 -11.14 -9.74 15.93
CA SER A 152 -10.29 -10.01 14.76
C SER A 152 -9.02 -10.72 15.22
N LYS A 153 -8.60 -11.73 14.47
CA LYS A 153 -7.36 -12.48 14.73
C LYS A 153 -6.23 -11.95 13.86
N PRO A 154 -4.96 -12.20 14.21
CA PRO A 154 -3.84 -11.88 13.33
C PRO A 154 -4.01 -12.56 11.95
N PHE A 155 -3.41 -11.93 10.93
CA PHE A 155 -3.38 -12.49 9.57
C PHE A 155 -2.77 -13.92 9.61
N PRO A 156 -3.32 -14.90 8.87
CA PRO A 156 -2.88 -16.29 8.96
C PRO A 156 -1.40 -16.46 8.61
N ILE A 157 -0.68 -17.21 9.45
CA ILE A 157 0.74 -17.51 9.22
C ILE A 157 0.90 -18.38 7.96
N GLY A 158 1.96 -18.10 7.19
CA GLY A 158 2.27 -18.84 5.97
C GLY A 158 1.46 -18.40 4.75
N MET A 159 0.66 -17.33 4.86
CA MET A 159 0.02 -16.69 3.73
C MET A 159 0.78 -15.43 3.34
N TYR A 160 0.93 -15.18 2.05
CA TYR A 160 1.61 -13.99 1.56
C TYR A 160 0.79 -12.73 1.83
N LYS A 161 1.45 -11.69 2.28
CA LYS A 161 0.91 -10.32 2.21
C LYS A 161 1.35 -9.70 0.89
N THR A 162 0.45 -8.95 0.25
CA THR A 162 0.77 -8.23 -0.98
C THR A 162 1.30 -6.85 -0.66
N ASP A 163 2.53 -6.58 -1.06
CA ASP A 163 3.10 -5.23 -1.12
C ASP A 163 4.09 -5.23 -2.29
N GLU A 164 3.65 -4.67 -3.40
CA GLU A 164 4.45 -4.64 -4.61
C GLU A 164 5.54 -3.56 -4.50
N PRO A 165 6.81 -3.88 -4.81
CA PRO A 165 7.88 -2.88 -4.85
C PRO A 165 7.60 -1.83 -5.93
N ASN A 166 8.18 -0.65 -5.79
CA ASN A 166 8.12 0.36 -6.85
C ASN A 166 8.92 -0.11 -8.07
N TRP A 167 8.36 0.08 -9.27
CA TRP A 167 8.98 -0.27 -10.55
C TRP A 167 10.40 0.28 -10.68
N ASN A 168 10.59 1.55 -10.35
CA ASN A 168 11.88 2.23 -10.50
C ASN A 168 13.00 1.60 -9.67
N LYS A 169 12.66 0.88 -8.59
CA LYS A 169 13.64 0.16 -7.76
C LYS A 169 14.08 -1.17 -8.34
N VAL A 170 13.21 -1.81 -9.11
CA VAL A 170 13.41 -3.20 -9.54
C VAL A 170 13.62 -3.36 -11.03
N CYS A 171 13.24 -2.37 -11.85
CA CYS A 171 13.30 -2.45 -13.30
C CYS A 171 14.72 -2.70 -13.85
N ASN A 172 15.76 -2.28 -13.15
CA ASN A 172 17.15 -2.49 -13.55
C ASN A 172 17.62 -3.96 -13.39
N HIS A 173 16.86 -4.79 -12.66
CA HIS A 173 17.15 -6.22 -12.48
C HIS A 173 16.37 -7.12 -13.45
N ILE A 174 15.58 -6.52 -14.32
CA ILE A 174 14.78 -7.25 -15.31
C ILE A 174 15.58 -7.44 -16.60
N GLN A 175 15.56 -8.65 -17.14
CA GLN A 175 16.12 -8.94 -18.43
C GLN A 175 15.05 -8.77 -19.50
N PHE A 176 15.34 -7.97 -20.51
CA PHE A 176 14.51 -7.74 -21.68
C PHE A 176 15.04 -8.48 -22.92
N PRO A 177 14.20 -8.89 -23.89
CA PRO A 177 12.76 -8.68 -23.93
C PRO A 177 12.00 -9.60 -22.96
N ILE A 178 10.86 -9.10 -22.41
CA ILE A 178 10.04 -9.85 -21.49
C ILE A 178 8.54 -9.59 -21.72
N PRO A 179 7.68 -10.62 -21.69
CA PRO A 179 6.24 -10.44 -21.72
C PRO A 179 5.75 -9.98 -20.34
N LEU A 180 5.07 -8.83 -20.30
CA LEU A 180 4.51 -8.22 -19.12
C LEU A 180 3.03 -7.93 -19.29
N VAL A 181 2.29 -8.06 -18.18
CA VAL A 181 0.92 -7.59 -18.07
C VAL A 181 0.85 -6.45 -17.04
N GLY A 182 0.11 -5.40 -17.38
CA GLY A 182 -0.19 -4.28 -16.51
C GLY A 182 -1.66 -4.24 -16.17
N ASN A 183 -2.00 -4.27 -14.88
CA ASN A 183 -3.35 -4.11 -14.40
C ASN A 183 -3.49 -2.80 -13.61
N LEU A 184 -4.66 -2.17 -13.66
CA LEU A 184 -4.94 -1.00 -12.85
C LEU A 184 -4.69 -1.29 -11.37
N LYS A 185 -3.91 -0.41 -10.74
CA LYS A 185 -3.80 -0.37 -9.29
C LYS A 185 -5.00 0.39 -8.74
N MET A 186 -5.89 -0.33 -8.07
CA MET A 186 -7.09 0.25 -7.49
C MET A 186 -6.77 0.85 -6.12
N ASP A 187 -7.29 2.06 -5.87
CA ASP A 187 -7.26 2.70 -4.55
C ASP A 187 -8.49 2.29 -3.75
N GLY A 188 -8.32 1.32 -2.89
CA GLY A 188 -9.40 0.70 -2.14
C GLY A 188 -8.98 0.18 -0.78
N SER A 189 -9.54 -0.95 -0.40
CA SER A 189 -9.18 -1.69 0.82
C SER A 189 -8.80 -3.11 0.46
N SER A 190 -7.55 -3.48 0.74
CA SER A 190 -7.04 -4.82 0.43
C SER A 190 -7.80 -5.90 1.19
N LEU A 191 -8.22 -6.92 0.46
CA LEU A 191 -9.00 -8.04 0.97
C LEU A 191 -8.41 -9.35 0.48
N THR A 192 -8.27 -10.30 1.38
CA THR A 192 -7.79 -11.65 1.11
C THR A 192 -8.85 -12.65 1.51
N ILE A 193 -9.25 -13.52 0.58
CA ILE A 193 -10.23 -14.57 0.80
C ILE A 193 -9.54 -15.90 0.55
N PHE A 194 -9.62 -16.84 1.50
CA PHE A 194 -8.89 -18.10 1.37
C PHE A 194 -9.72 -19.30 1.79
N TYR A 195 -9.47 -20.43 1.14
CA TYR A 195 -9.95 -21.76 1.50
C TYR A 195 -8.82 -22.79 1.38
N LYS A 196 -8.61 -23.58 2.42
CA LYS A 196 -7.65 -24.68 2.45
C LYS A 196 -8.37 -26.00 2.69
N ASN A 197 -7.86 -27.12 2.15
CA ASN A 197 -8.47 -28.43 2.25
C ASN A 197 -8.73 -28.95 3.68
N ASN A 198 -8.09 -28.39 4.68
CA ASN A 198 -8.27 -28.76 6.09
C ASN A 198 -9.43 -28.02 6.77
N ARG A 199 -10.38 -27.50 6.01
CA ARG A 199 -11.51 -26.69 6.47
C ARG A 199 -11.11 -25.34 7.08
N GLN A 200 -9.90 -24.88 6.83
CA GLN A 200 -9.49 -23.52 7.17
C GLN A 200 -9.90 -22.59 6.03
N TYR A 201 -10.70 -21.61 6.34
CA TYR A 201 -11.17 -20.59 5.40
C TYR A 201 -11.43 -19.29 6.13
N GLY A 202 -11.49 -18.21 5.39
CA GLY A 202 -11.79 -16.92 6.00
C GLY A 202 -11.57 -15.74 5.07
N ILE A 203 -11.86 -14.57 5.63
CA ILE A 203 -11.74 -13.26 4.98
C ILE A 203 -10.82 -12.40 5.84
N CYS A 204 -9.80 -11.83 5.22
CA CYS A 204 -8.83 -10.98 5.90
C CYS A 204 -8.86 -9.56 5.30
N SER A 205 -8.75 -8.56 6.15
CA SER A 205 -8.20 -7.26 5.74
C SER A 205 -6.68 -7.39 5.53
N ARG A 206 -5.99 -6.29 5.24
CA ARG A 206 -4.53 -6.30 5.05
C ARG A 206 -3.76 -6.99 6.17
N ASN A 207 -4.21 -6.86 7.42
CA ASN A 207 -3.45 -7.31 8.60
C ASN A 207 -4.22 -8.28 9.50
N LEU A 208 -5.54 -8.43 9.35
CA LEU A 208 -6.39 -9.12 10.30
C LEU A 208 -7.35 -10.08 9.62
N LEU A 209 -7.48 -11.27 10.19
CA LEU A 209 -8.57 -12.20 9.89
C LEU A 209 -9.85 -11.69 10.56
N LYS A 210 -10.88 -11.46 9.76
CA LYS A 210 -12.17 -10.95 10.23
C LYS A 210 -13.06 -12.05 10.74
N PRO A 211 -13.79 -11.86 11.86
CA PRO A 211 -14.82 -12.80 12.28
C PRO A 211 -15.96 -12.78 11.25
N LEU A 212 -16.39 -13.96 10.81
CA LEU A 212 -17.53 -14.08 9.89
C LEU A 212 -18.86 -13.87 10.60
N THR A 213 -18.93 -14.23 11.89
CA THR A 213 -20.07 -14.00 12.77
C THR A 213 -19.65 -13.21 14.01
N ILE A 214 -20.60 -12.51 14.59
CA ILE A 214 -20.42 -11.70 15.81
C ILE A 214 -21.55 -11.96 16.79
N GLN A 215 -21.29 -11.72 18.09
CA GLN A 215 -22.29 -11.80 19.13
C GLN A 215 -23.00 -10.45 19.28
N LYS A 216 -24.25 -10.36 18.84
CA LYS A 216 -25.06 -9.14 18.97
C LYS A 216 -25.91 -9.20 20.22
N VAL A 217 -25.89 -8.15 21.02
CA VAL A 217 -26.79 -8.03 22.16
C VAL A 217 -28.20 -7.75 21.67
N VAL A 218 -29.14 -8.67 21.89
CA VAL A 218 -30.52 -8.58 21.47
C VAL A 218 -31.49 -8.31 22.63
N GLY A 219 -31.00 -8.41 23.88
CA GLY A 219 -31.82 -8.15 25.05
C GLY A 219 -31.06 -8.31 26.36
N ARG A 220 -31.83 -8.20 27.48
CA ARG A 220 -31.32 -8.48 28.82
C ARG A 220 -32.22 -9.50 29.50
N LYS A 221 -31.63 -10.45 30.19
CA LYS A 221 -32.32 -11.39 31.07
C LYS A 221 -32.86 -10.66 32.30
N ILE A 222 -34.03 -11.05 32.77
CA ILE A 222 -34.48 -10.63 34.08
C ILE A 222 -33.61 -11.33 35.13
N PRO A 223 -32.95 -10.59 36.07
CA PRO A 223 -32.09 -11.20 37.07
C PRO A 223 -32.87 -12.21 37.93
N SER A 224 -32.34 -13.41 37.99
CA SER A 224 -32.84 -14.43 38.94
C SER A 224 -32.58 -13.99 40.40
N LEU A 225 -33.16 -14.67 41.38
CA LEU A 225 -32.90 -14.37 42.80
C LEU A 225 -31.40 -14.51 43.16
N LEU A 226 -30.75 -15.49 42.58
CA LEU A 226 -29.30 -15.71 42.75
C LEU A 226 -28.47 -14.62 42.09
N ASP A 227 -28.88 -14.10 40.90
CA ASP A 227 -28.23 -12.98 40.24
C ASP A 227 -28.35 -11.68 41.05
N LYS A 228 -29.52 -11.46 41.66
CA LYS A 228 -29.75 -10.31 42.54
C LYS A 228 -28.87 -10.37 43.80
N ILE A 229 -28.70 -11.56 44.39
CA ILE A 229 -27.80 -11.77 45.54
C ILE A 229 -26.35 -11.51 45.11
N LYS A 230 -25.90 -12.05 43.97
CA LYS A 230 -24.54 -11.78 43.43
C LYS A 230 -24.30 -10.30 43.23
N LEU A 231 -25.21 -9.60 42.57
CA LEU A 231 -25.14 -8.16 42.35
C LEU A 231 -25.09 -7.36 43.64
N PHE A 232 -25.85 -7.80 44.67
CA PHE A 232 -25.82 -7.19 46.00
C PHE A 232 -24.43 -7.28 46.67
N PHE A 233 -23.71 -8.39 46.42
CA PHE A 233 -22.34 -8.57 46.91
C PHE A 233 -21.26 -8.01 45.94
N GLY A 234 -21.65 -7.21 44.95
CA GLY A 234 -20.70 -6.58 44.01
C GLY A 234 -20.09 -7.56 42.98
N ILE A 235 -20.69 -8.75 42.83
CA ILE A 235 -20.27 -9.73 41.85
C ILE A 235 -20.96 -9.42 40.50
N ASP A 236 -20.16 -9.17 39.48
CA ASP A 236 -20.65 -8.90 38.10
C ASP A 236 -21.44 -10.10 37.57
N VAL A 237 -22.65 -9.86 37.07
CA VAL A 237 -23.50 -10.89 36.46
C VAL A 237 -23.81 -10.50 35.02
N ASP A 238 -23.45 -11.35 34.06
CA ASP A 238 -23.77 -11.13 32.66
C ASP A 238 -25.25 -11.42 32.39
N LEU A 239 -26.04 -10.34 32.32
CA LEU A 239 -27.47 -10.40 32.02
C LEU A 239 -27.78 -10.17 30.53
N LEU A 240 -26.78 -10.06 29.65
CA LEU A 240 -26.99 -9.80 28.26
C LEU A 240 -27.42 -11.08 27.51
N ILE A 241 -28.47 -10.99 26.73
CA ILE A 241 -28.85 -12.01 25.75
C ILE A 241 -28.10 -11.67 24.48
N ARG A 242 -27.27 -12.62 23.99
CA ARG A 242 -26.53 -12.45 22.75
C ARG A 242 -27.01 -13.50 21.76
N GLU A 243 -27.12 -13.07 20.51
CA GLU A 243 -27.34 -13.94 19.34
C GLU A 243 -26.15 -13.87 18.42
N GLU A 244 -25.76 -15.00 17.85
CA GLU A 244 -24.75 -15.05 16.82
C GLU A 244 -25.39 -14.60 15.51
N VAL A 245 -24.86 -13.52 14.93
CA VAL A 245 -25.30 -12.96 13.65
C VAL A 245 -24.11 -12.81 12.72
N GLU A 246 -24.37 -12.71 11.42
CA GLU A 246 -23.34 -12.37 10.44
C GLU A 246 -22.68 -11.04 10.78
N SER A 247 -21.35 -10.93 10.54
CA SER A 247 -20.60 -9.70 10.77
C SER A 247 -21.08 -8.60 9.83
N ASP A 248 -21.32 -7.42 10.36
CA ASP A 248 -21.69 -6.21 9.62
C ASP A 248 -20.49 -5.50 8.95
N SER A 249 -19.30 -6.07 9.06
CA SER A 249 -18.09 -5.56 8.42
C SER A 249 -18.22 -5.59 6.91
N ASP A 250 -17.94 -4.49 6.21
CA ASP A 250 -17.93 -4.45 4.74
C ASP A 250 -17.01 -5.51 4.13
N PHE A 251 -15.90 -5.86 4.77
CA PHE A 251 -15.03 -6.95 4.34
C PHE A 251 -15.77 -8.30 4.30
N VAL A 252 -16.58 -8.59 5.32
CA VAL A 252 -17.37 -9.83 5.38
C VAL A 252 -18.54 -9.75 4.41
N LYS A 253 -19.31 -8.68 4.44
CA LYS A 253 -20.46 -8.46 3.59
C LYS A 253 -20.15 -8.65 2.10
N TYR A 254 -19.05 -8.09 1.61
CA TYR A 254 -18.66 -8.21 0.20
C TYR A 254 -17.78 -9.42 -0.09
N GLY A 255 -17.06 -9.94 0.91
CA GLY A 255 -16.20 -11.09 0.78
C GLY A 255 -16.91 -12.44 0.89
N LEU A 256 -17.99 -12.53 1.68
CA LEU A 256 -18.70 -13.80 1.94
C LEU A 256 -19.26 -14.47 0.67
N PRO A 257 -19.92 -13.75 -0.26
CA PRO A 257 -20.36 -14.36 -1.50
C PRO A 257 -19.23 -14.97 -2.34
N ILE A 258 -18.04 -14.33 -2.31
CA ILE A 258 -16.86 -14.84 -3.01
C ILE A 258 -16.27 -16.03 -2.27
N LEU A 259 -16.26 -16.01 -0.93
CA LEU A 259 -15.79 -17.13 -0.12
C LEU A 259 -16.63 -18.38 -0.37
N GLU A 260 -17.94 -18.26 -0.50
CA GLU A 260 -18.82 -19.40 -0.81
C GLU A 260 -18.55 -19.99 -2.20
N LYS A 261 -18.35 -19.12 -3.21
CA LYS A 261 -17.93 -19.55 -4.55
C LYS A 261 -16.56 -20.24 -4.52
N LEU A 262 -15.58 -19.65 -3.83
CA LEU A 262 -14.24 -20.19 -3.69
C LEU A 262 -14.28 -21.56 -3.00
N LYS A 263 -15.04 -21.69 -1.92
CA LYS A 263 -15.21 -22.95 -1.19
C LYS A 263 -15.76 -24.04 -2.09
N ALA A 264 -16.90 -23.81 -2.74
CA ALA A 264 -17.52 -24.77 -3.65
C ALA A 264 -16.56 -25.18 -4.77
N TYR A 265 -15.86 -24.19 -5.39
CA TYR A 265 -14.90 -24.44 -6.44
C TYR A 265 -13.70 -25.27 -5.96
N CYS A 266 -13.13 -24.93 -4.81
CA CYS A 266 -12.00 -25.65 -4.24
C CYS A 266 -12.37 -27.09 -3.82
N GLU A 267 -13.54 -27.30 -3.23
CA GLU A 267 -14.04 -28.64 -2.85
C GLU A 267 -14.24 -29.52 -4.09
N GLN A 268 -14.86 -28.97 -5.14
CA GLN A 268 -15.09 -29.69 -6.40
C GLN A 268 -13.78 -30.10 -7.10
N ASN A 269 -12.76 -29.26 -7.02
CA ASN A 269 -11.50 -29.47 -7.76
C ASN A 269 -10.34 -29.97 -6.86
N SER A 270 -10.59 -30.24 -5.58
CA SER A 270 -9.56 -30.64 -4.60
C SER A 270 -8.40 -29.63 -4.49
N LEU A 271 -8.73 -28.32 -4.51
CA LEU A 271 -7.77 -27.23 -4.46
C LEU A 271 -7.77 -26.53 -3.09
N SER A 272 -6.70 -25.82 -2.82
CA SER A 272 -6.57 -24.85 -1.72
C SER A 272 -6.11 -23.54 -2.32
N LEU A 273 -6.98 -22.54 -2.40
CA LEU A 273 -6.71 -21.28 -3.07
C LEU A 273 -6.89 -20.09 -2.15
N CYS A 274 -6.18 -19.01 -2.49
CA CYS A 274 -6.27 -17.72 -1.84
C CYS A 274 -6.45 -16.63 -2.90
N ILE A 275 -7.58 -15.93 -2.86
CA ILE A 275 -7.93 -14.80 -3.73
C ILE A 275 -7.39 -13.52 -3.10
N ARG A 276 -6.69 -12.72 -3.91
CA ARG A 276 -6.26 -11.36 -3.59
C ARG A 276 -7.16 -10.38 -4.33
N ALA A 277 -7.84 -9.53 -3.58
CA ALA A 277 -8.79 -8.58 -4.15
C ALA A 277 -8.67 -7.20 -3.50
N GLU A 278 -9.18 -6.20 -4.18
CA GLU A 278 -9.36 -4.86 -3.67
C GLU A 278 -10.86 -4.56 -3.56
N LEU A 279 -11.32 -4.19 -2.37
CA LEU A 279 -12.65 -3.64 -2.16
C LEU A 279 -12.61 -2.16 -2.55
N VAL A 280 -13.31 -1.81 -3.62
CA VAL A 280 -13.43 -0.43 -4.12
C VAL A 280 -14.86 0.09 -3.96
N GLY A 281 -15.03 1.40 -3.98
CA GLY A 281 -16.34 2.04 -3.86
C GLY A 281 -16.49 2.87 -2.59
N VAL A 282 -17.73 3.23 -2.27
CA VAL A 282 -18.06 4.21 -1.20
C VAL A 282 -17.63 3.81 0.20
N SER A 283 -17.52 2.52 0.49
CA SER A 283 -17.05 2.01 1.80
C SER A 283 -15.56 1.70 1.85
N SER A 284 -14.84 1.88 0.76
CA SER A 284 -13.41 1.60 0.72
C SER A 284 -12.58 2.72 1.35
N LYS A 285 -11.36 2.40 1.82
CA LYS A 285 -10.42 3.41 2.33
C LYS A 285 -10.07 4.47 1.29
N GLY A 286 -10.06 4.10 0.02
CA GLY A 286 -9.82 5.00 -1.11
C GLY A 286 -10.96 6.00 -1.38
N SER A 287 -12.14 5.84 -0.76
CA SER A 287 -13.28 6.73 -0.97
C SER A 287 -13.04 8.18 -0.51
N GLY A 288 -12.08 8.39 0.41
CA GLY A 288 -11.66 9.72 0.86
C GLY A 288 -10.76 10.47 -0.13
N ASN A 289 -10.23 9.82 -1.14
CA ASN A 289 -9.38 10.46 -2.14
C ASN A 289 -10.24 11.04 -3.28
N LYS A 290 -10.18 12.37 -3.45
CA LYS A 290 -10.96 13.09 -4.47
C LYS A 290 -10.59 12.69 -5.90
N ASN A 291 -9.38 12.19 -6.12
CA ASN A 291 -8.90 11.75 -7.43
C ASN A 291 -9.28 10.30 -7.74
N ASN A 292 -9.82 9.56 -6.76
CA ASN A 292 -10.21 8.17 -6.96
C ASN A 292 -11.52 8.07 -7.76
N PRO A 293 -11.50 7.58 -9.00
CA PRO A 293 -12.71 7.47 -9.82
C PRO A 293 -13.72 6.49 -9.23
N SER A 294 -13.28 5.52 -8.43
CA SER A 294 -14.15 4.53 -7.79
C SER A 294 -14.79 5.01 -6.49
N ALA A 295 -14.38 6.16 -5.93
CA ALA A 295 -14.80 6.63 -4.60
C ALA A 295 -16.33 6.80 -4.43
N LYS A 296 -17.04 7.07 -5.52
CA LYS A 296 -18.51 7.28 -5.54
C LYS A 296 -19.29 6.14 -6.15
N LEU A 297 -18.60 5.10 -6.62
CA LEU A 297 -19.26 3.94 -7.22
C LEU A 297 -19.78 2.98 -6.14
N PRO A 298 -20.76 2.12 -6.47
CA PRO A 298 -21.14 1.01 -5.60
C PRO A 298 -19.94 0.15 -5.23
N ASN A 299 -19.95 -0.40 -4.02
CA ASN A 299 -18.89 -1.29 -3.57
C ASN A 299 -18.81 -2.55 -4.44
N GLN A 300 -17.59 -2.91 -4.82
CA GLN A 300 -17.30 -4.14 -5.54
C GLN A 300 -15.92 -4.67 -5.18
N LEU A 301 -15.72 -5.98 -5.38
CA LEU A 301 -14.42 -6.62 -5.23
C LEU A 301 -13.82 -6.87 -6.61
N LEU A 302 -12.58 -6.41 -6.79
CA LEU A 302 -11.80 -6.62 -8.00
C LEU A 302 -10.59 -7.48 -7.66
N VAL A 303 -10.52 -8.67 -8.26
CA VAL A 303 -9.44 -9.62 -8.02
C VAL A 303 -8.21 -9.22 -8.81
N PHE A 304 -7.04 -9.24 -8.16
CA PHE A 304 -5.77 -8.94 -8.80
C PHE A 304 -4.75 -10.08 -8.70
N GLY A 305 -5.10 -11.21 -8.12
CA GLY A 305 -4.26 -12.39 -8.09
C GLY A 305 -4.87 -13.56 -7.32
N ILE A 306 -4.41 -14.75 -7.62
CA ILE A 306 -4.73 -15.98 -6.88
C ILE A 306 -3.42 -16.67 -6.55
N ASP A 307 -3.30 -17.14 -5.29
CA ASP A 307 -2.22 -18.00 -4.84
C ASP A 307 -2.75 -19.41 -4.63
N ASP A 308 -1.97 -20.41 -5.03
CA ASP A 308 -2.24 -21.83 -4.80
C ASP A 308 -1.52 -22.30 -3.53
N TYR A 309 -2.27 -22.92 -2.63
CA TYR A 309 -1.79 -23.51 -1.38
C TYR A 309 -2.03 -25.02 -1.33
N THR A 310 -2.40 -25.65 -2.45
CA THR A 310 -2.74 -27.06 -2.53
C THR A 310 -1.58 -27.97 -2.11
N GLN A 311 -0.39 -27.67 -2.58
CA GLN A 311 0.85 -28.38 -2.22
C GLN A 311 1.84 -27.44 -1.51
N LYS A 312 2.31 -26.42 -2.22
CA LYS A 312 3.25 -25.41 -1.73
C LYS A 312 2.74 -24.05 -2.12
N ALA A 313 2.74 -23.10 -1.17
CA ALA A 313 2.33 -21.74 -1.45
C ALA A 313 3.07 -21.16 -2.66
N ALA A 314 2.32 -20.78 -3.70
CA ALA A 314 2.84 -20.19 -4.92
C ALA A 314 1.83 -19.20 -5.51
N LYS A 315 2.33 -18.09 -6.05
CA LYS A 315 1.51 -17.20 -6.91
C LYS A 315 1.23 -17.93 -8.22
N LEU A 316 -0.02 -17.98 -8.63
CA LEU A 316 -0.37 -18.58 -9.93
C LEU A 316 0.09 -17.68 -11.09
N PRO A 317 0.59 -18.28 -12.20
CA PRO A 317 0.83 -17.57 -13.45
C PRO A 317 -0.43 -16.83 -13.92
N TYR A 318 -0.25 -15.70 -14.63
CA TYR A 318 -1.34 -14.83 -15.04
C TYR A 318 -2.47 -15.57 -15.74
N ASN A 319 -2.15 -16.38 -16.74
CA ASN A 319 -3.15 -17.14 -17.51
C ASN A 319 -3.87 -18.21 -16.67
N GLU A 320 -3.21 -18.75 -15.65
CA GLU A 320 -3.81 -19.76 -14.78
C GLU A 320 -4.80 -19.12 -13.81
N TYR A 321 -4.41 -18.03 -13.15
CA TYR A 321 -5.36 -17.38 -12.25
C TYR A 321 -6.57 -16.80 -13.00
N MET A 322 -6.41 -16.33 -14.25
CA MET A 322 -7.53 -15.87 -15.09
C MET A 322 -8.51 -17.00 -15.40
N LYS A 323 -8.04 -18.25 -15.63
CA LYS A 323 -8.93 -19.43 -15.79
C LYS A 323 -9.76 -19.66 -14.53
N HIS A 324 -9.14 -19.60 -13.34
CA HIS A 324 -9.85 -19.75 -12.08
C HIS A 324 -10.88 -18.62 -11.87
N LEU A 325 -10.54 -17.37 -12.22
CA LEU A 325 -11.48 -16.25 -12.14
C LEU A 325 -12.71 -16.46 -13.02
N THR A 326 -12.47 -16.86 -14.28
CA THR A 326 -13.55 -17.14 -15.24
C THR A 326 -14.45 -18.27 -14.73
N ALA A 327 -13.85 -19.36 -14.22
CA ALA A 327 -14.60 -20.50 -13.70
C ALA A 327 -15.46 -20.17 -12.46
N MET A 328 -15.02 -19.20 -11.65
CA MET A 328 -15.76 -18.71 -10.48
C MET A 328 -16.64 -17.48 -10.79
N GLU A 329 -16.63 -16.99 -12.02
CA GLU A 329 -17.35 -15.76 -12.43
C GLU A 329 -17.01 -14.56 -11.53
N LEU A 330 -15.70 -14.29 -11.36
CA LEU A 330 -15.20 -13.17 -10.56
C LEU A 330 -14.62 -12.06 -11.43
N ASN A 331 -14.81 -10.83 -11.00
CA ASN A 331 -14.27 -9.65 -11.69
C ASN A 331 -12.79 -9.45 -11.34
N SER A 332 -11.98 -9.15 -12.37
CA SER A 332 -10.57 -8.75 -12.21
C SER A 332 -10.38 -7.24 -12.28
N CYS A 333 -9.21 -6.78 -11.81
CA CYS A 333 -8.74 -5.43 -12.16
C CYS A 333 -8.55 -5.33 -13.68
N GLU A 334 -8.86 -4.15 -14.23
CA GLU A 334 -8.73 -3.86 -15.65
C GLU A 334 -7.29 -4.09 -16.15
N GLU A 335 -7.14 -4.76 -17.29
CA GLU A 335 -5.87 -4.94 -17.98
C GLU A 335 -5.58 -3.71 -18.84
N VAL A 336 -4.46 -3.04 -18.59
CA VAL A 336 -4.01 -1.86 -19.35
C VAL A 336 -3.18 -2.27 -20.55
N PHE A 337 -2.31 -3.25 -20.35
CA PHE A 337 -1.51 -3.83 -21.43
C PHE A 337 -1.14 -5.28 -21.13
N ASN A 338 -0.92 -6.05 -22.23
CA ASN A 338 -0.45 -7.44 -22.17
C ASN A 338 0.36 -7.70 -23.43
N LYS A 339 1.67 -7.47 -23.36
CA LYS A 339 2.57 -7.59 -24.52
C LYS A 339 4.03 -7.77 -24.09
N THR A 340 4.89 -8.10 -25.07
CA THR A 340 6.34 -8.14 -24.86
C THR A 340 6.94 -6.74 -24.99
N PHE A 341 7.79 -6.39 -24.04
CA PHE A 341 8.55 -5.14 -24.00
C PHE A 341 10.02 -5.42 -24.27
N ASN A 342 10.69 -4.53 -25.00
CA ASN A 342 12.10 -4.66 -25.35
C ASN A 342 13.05 -3.96 -24.36
N ASN A 343 12.54 -3.01 -23.60
CA ASN A 343 13.29 -2.26 -22.58
C ASN A 343 12.34 -1.65 -21.56
N LYS A 344 12.91 -1.15 -20.47
CA LYS A 344 12.16 -0.54 -19.37
C LYS A 344 11.50 0.80 -19.72
N GLU A 345 12.09 1.54 -20.66
CA GLU A 345 11.60 2.83 -21.13
C GLU A 345 10.27 2.68 -21.88
N GLU A 346 10.09 1.61 -22.64
CA GLU A 346 8.80 1.29 -23.29
C GLU A 346 7.70 1.04 -22.26
N VAL A 347 8.00 0.34 -21.16
CA VAL A 347 7.03 0.10 -20.06
C VAL A 347 6.59 1.41 -19.43
N VAL A 348 7.55 2.26 -19.07
CA VAL A 348 7.27 3.58 -18.49
C VAL A 348 6.46 4.44 -19.45
N LYS A 349 6.82 4.46 -20.74
CA LYS A 349 6.10 5.21 -21.76
C LYS A 349 4.62 4.80 -21.86
N ASP A 350 4.34 3.51 -21.83
CA ASP A 350 2.96 3.01 -21.87
C ASP A 350 2.18 3.43 -20.62
N CYS A 351 2.77 3.28 -19.44
CA CYS A 351 2.16 3.73 -18.18
C CYS A 351 1.87 5.23 -18.20
N GLU A 352 2.86 6.05 -18.56
CA GLU A 352 2.70 7.52 -18.63
C GLU A 352 1.69 7.94 -19.70
N THR A 353 1.61 7.23 -20.81
CA THR A 353 0.59 7.48 -21.85
C THR A 353 -0.80 7.23 -21.31
N TYR A 354 -0.98 6.14 -20.54
CA TYR A 354 -2.26 5.85 -19.89
C TYR A 354 -2.63 6.93 -18.84
N PHE A 355 -1.68 7.38 -18.03
CA PHE A 355 -1.90 8.42 -17.00
C PHE A 355 -2.28 9.79 -17.56
N LYS A 356 -1.89 10.11 -18.82
CA LYS A 356 -2.30 11.38 -19.46
C LYS A 356 -3.80 11.48 -19.69
N THR A 357 -4.47 10.37 -19.86
CA THR A 357 -5.90 10.30 -20.20
C THR A 357 -6.77 9.75 -19.08
N HIS A 358 -6.16 9.11 -18.08
CA HIS A 358 -6.87 8.45 -16.98
C HIS A 358 -6.32 8.89 -15.62
N THR A 359 -7.23 9.30 -14.74
CA THR A 359 -6.85 9.58 -13.33
C THR A 359 -6.91 8.28 -12.54
N VAL A 360 -5.75 7.68 -12.29
CA VAL A 360 -5.61 6.39 -11.60
C VAL A 360 -4.45 6.42 -10.63
N GLU A 361 -4.46 5.55 -9.61
CA GLU A 361 -3.39 5.46 -8.61
C GLU A 361 -2.07 4.98 -9.23
N GLY A 362 -2.17 4.05 -10.17
CA GLY A 362 -1.00 3.47 -10.84
C GLY A 362 -1.35 2.21 -11.62
N ILE A 363 -0.31 1.50 -12.03
CA ILE A 363 -0.39 0.21 -12.72
C ILE A 363 0.48 -0.79 -11.96
N VAL A 364 -0.04 -1.99 -11.72
CA VAL A 364 0.73 -3.13 -11.23
C VAL A 364 1.19 -3.94 -12.43
N ILE A 365 2.50 -4.01 -12.61
CA ILE A 365 3.18 -4.68 -13.72
C ILE A 365 3.67 -6.03 -13.25
N ARG A 366 3.38 -7.10 -14.00
CA ARG A 366 3.76 -8.49 -13.65
C ARG A 366 4.33 -9.21 -14.85
N SER A 367 5.25 -10.15 -14.59
CA SER A 367 5.58 -11.18 -15.58
C SER A 367 4.44 -12.20 -15.68
N LEU A 368 4.27 -12.83 -16.86
CA LEU A 368 3.21 -13.82 -17.08
C LEU A 368 3.31 -15.04 -16.14
N ASP A 369 4.53 -15.38 -15.71
CA ASP A 369 4.79 -16.47 -14.75
C ASP A 369 4.61 -16.04 -13.27
N SER A 370 4.22 -14.80 -13.03
CA SER A 370 4.01 -14.18 -11.70
C SER A 370 5.23 -14.19 -10.75
N LYS A 371 6.44 -14.47 -11.27
CA LYS A 371 7.68 -14.42 -10.48
C LYS A 371 8.13 -12.99 -10.19
N PHE A 372 7.76 -12.08 -11.05
CA PHE A 372 8.03 -10.65 -10.92
C PHE A 372 6.73 -9.88 -10.82
N SER A 373 6.67 -8.93 -9.90
CA SER A 373 5.63 -7.91 -9.87
C SER A 373 6.16 -6.62 -9.26
N ALA A 374 5.69 -5.48 -9.77
CA ALA A 374 6.04 -4.15 -9.29
C ALA A 374 4.89 -3.18 -9.52
N LYS A 375 4.84 -2.09 -8.77
CA LYS A 375 3.89 -1.00 -8.99
C LYS A 375 4.57 0.21 -9.62
N TYR A 376 3.95 0.77 -10.65
CA TYR A 376 4.30 2.07 -11.18
C TYR A 376 3.19 3.06 -10.84
N LEU A 377 3.50 4.05 -10.00
CA LEU A 377 2.51 4.96 -9.43
C LEU A 377 2.41 6.24 -10.24
N SER A 378 1.19 6.75 -10.41
CA SER A 378 0.94 8.08 -10.92
C SER A 378 1.22 9.11 -9.84
N LEU A 379 2.30 9.86 -9.96
CA LEU A 379 2.66 10.89 -8.98
C LEU A 379 1.60 11.99 -8.86
N ALA A 380 0.82 12.22 -9.92
CA ALA A 380 -0.25 13.20 -9.93
C ALA A 380 -1.45 12.79 -9.06
N TYR A 381 -1.66 11.49 -8.84
CA TYR A 381 -2.84 10.96 -8.17
C TYR A 381 -2.92 11.30 -6.68
N ASP A 382 -1.84 11.09 -5.93
CA ASP A 382 -1.79 11.30 -4.46
C ASP A 382 -0.80 12.41 -4.06
N SER A 383 -0.37 13.26 -4.99
CA SER A 383 0.52 14.37 -4.68
C SER A 383 -0.21 15.46 -3.89
N LYS A 384 0.48 16.02 -2.89
CA LYS A 384 0.05 17.24 -2.23
C LYS A 384 0.35 18.44 -3.15
N LYS A 385 -0.61 19.34 -3.32
CA LYS A 385 -0.34 20.63 -3.99
C LYS A 385 0.41 21.54 -3.04
N GLU A 386 1.44 22.19 -3.52
CA GLU A 386 2.12 23.28 -2.84
C GLU A 386 1.27 24.55 -2.83
#